data_06c7cb3aa830eb6a6a77291997c3edf1
#
_entry.id   06c7cb3aa830eb6a6a77291997c3edf1
#
_cell.length_a   1.000
_cell.length_b   1.000
_cell.length_c   1.000
_cell.angle_alpha   90.00
_cell.angle_beta   90.00
_cell.angle_gamma   90.00
#
_symmetry.space_group_name_H-M   'P 1'
#
loop_
_entity.id
_entity.type
_entity.pdbx_description
1 polymer ?
#
loop_
_entity_poly.entity_id
_entity_poly.type
_entity_poly.pdbx_seq_one_letter_code
_entity_poly.pdbx_strand_id
1 'polypeptide(L)'
;MVTSSKYFEGFIIVVIGLNCITLAQSDSTKEETAVEKNIDLTFNIIYTIEMFLRIFSLGFIFGPSAYMKSMWCQLDFICVTTAYLELMGGGGTSLGGLRAFRVLRPLRFVNNIQGLKSIVQSIMKAIPVLKDTILVLFFFFLIFAIGGLNLFMG
;
A
#
# COMPACT_ATOMS: atom_id res chain seq x y z
N MET A 1 -11.28 21.85 -0.91
CA MET A 1 -10.38 23.01 -0.97
C MET A 1 -9.20 22.93 0.00
N VAL A 2 -9.36 22.44 1.22
CA VAL A 2 -8.23 22.28 2.19
C VAL A 2 -7.24 21.20 1.77
N THR A 3 -7.70 20.11 1.19
CA THR A 3 -6.89 18.96 0.74
C THR A 3 -6.04 19.21 -0.50
N SER A 4 -6.22 20.35 -1.18
CA SER A 4 -5.45 20.75 -2.38
C SER A 4 -4.38 21.81 -2.04
N SER A 5 -4.14 22.09 -0.78
CA SER A 5 -3.09 23.02 -0.38
C SER A 5 -1.72 22.32 -0.44
N LYS A 6 -0.77 22.90 -1.17
CA LYS A 6 0.63 22.38 -1.27
C LYS A 6 1.28 22.18 0.10
N TYR A 7 0.93 23.01 1.07
CA TYR A 7 1.43 22.89 2.45
C TYR A 7 0.88 21.66 3.17
N PHE A 8 -0.39 21.34 2.95
CA PHE A 8 -1.03 20.14 3.52
C PHE A 8 -0.45 18.87 2.91
N GLU A 9 -0.30 18.82 1.59
CA GLU A 9 0.36 17.70 0.90
C GLU A 9 1.80 17.51 1.36
N GLY A 10 2.58 18.61 1.51
CA GLY A 10 3.93 18.57 2.03
C GLY A 10 4.01 18.04 3.46
N PHE A 11 3.12 18.47 4.34
CA PHE A 11 3.04 17.98 5.72
C PHE A 11 2.77 16.46 5.76
N ILE A 12 1.80 15.98 4.98
CA ILE A 12 1.48 14.55 4.92
C ILE A 12 2.68 13.74 4.38
N ILE A 13 3.39 14.24 3.36
CA ILE A 13 4.60 13.57 2.84
C ILE A 13 5.66 13.42 3.93
N VAL A 14 5.90 14.46 4.74
CA VAL A 14 6.85 14.39 5.86
C VAL A 14 6.41 13.37 6.90
N VAL A 15 5.11 13.36 7.26
CA VAL A 15 4.54 12.40 8.22
C VAL A 15 4.72 10.96 7.71
N ILE A 16 4.44 10.70 6.44
CA ILE A 16 4.64 9.37 5.84
C ILE A 16 6.13 9.00 5.83
N GLY A 17 7.01 9.93 5.48
CA GLY A 17 8.46 9.70 5.49
C GLY A 17 8.97 9.33 6.89
N LEU A 18 8.55 10.04 7.92
CA LEU A 18 8.87 9.71 9.31
C LEU A 18 8.34 8.32 9.69
N ASN A 19 7.11 7.99 9.32
CA ASN A 19 6.54 6.66 9.56
C ASN A 19 7.34 5.56 8.85
N CYS A 20 7.82 5.79 7.61
CA CYS A 20 8.67 4.84 6.92
C CYS A 20 10.01 4.61 7.65
N ILE A 21 10.60 5.66 8.22
CA ILE A 21 11.84 5.56 8.99
C ILE A 21 11.61 4.76 10.28
N THR A 22 10.53 5.05 11.00
CA THR A 22 10.17 4.30 12.22
C THR A 22 9.90 2.83 11.92
N LEU A 23 9.21 2.54 10.81
CA LEU A 23 8.96 1.16 10.37
C LEU A 23 10.25 0.42 9.99
N ALA A 24 11.20 1.11 9.36
CA ALA A 24 12.49 0.54 8.98
C ALA A 24 13.40 0.26 10.20
N GLN A 25 13.21 0.99 11.29
CA GLN A 25 13.93 0.78 12.56
C GLN A 25 13.27 -0.27 13.45
N SER A 26 11.98 -0.52 13.26
CA SER A 26 11.23 -1.53 14.00
C SER A 26 11.65 -2.93 13.55
N ASP A 27 12.17 -3.70 14.50
CA ASP A 27 12.60 -5.09 14.27
C ASP A 27 11.35 -5.99 14.30
N SER A 28 10.91 -6.47 13.14
CA SER A 28 9.71 -7.31 12.99
C SER A 28 9.74 -8.60 13.83
N THR A 29 10.90 -8.93 14.38
CA THR A 29 11.14 -10.17 15.16
C THR A 29 10.97 -9.95 16.66
N LYS A 30 10.99 -8.69 17.14
CA LYS A 30 10.84 -8.35 18.55
C LYS A 30 9.42 -7.90 18.86
N GLU A 31 9.00 -8.09 20.11
CA GLU A 31 7.75 -7.51 20.61
C GLU A 31 7.82 -5.98 20.53
N GLU A 32 6.79 -5.37 19.97
CA GLU A 32 6.69 -3.92 19.83
C GLU A 32 6.73 -3.24 21.20
N THR A 33 7.64 -2.30 21.36
CA THR A 33 7.73 -1.47 22.55
C THR A 33 6.47 -0.63 22.69
N ALA A 34 6.03 -0.33 23.93
CA ALA A 34 4.87 0.53 24.18
C ALA A 34 4.96 1.90 23.48
N VAL A 35 6.18 2.40 23.29
CA VAL A 35 6.45 3.66 22.56
C VAL A 35 6.13 3.50 21.07
N GLU A 36 6.54 2.39 20.44
CA GLU A 36 6.26 2.11 19.02
C GLU A 36 4.77 2.00 18.77
N LYS A 37 4.02 1.32 19.65
CA LYS A 37 2.56 1.25 19.57
C LYS A 37 1.89 2.60 19.64
N ASN A 38 2.35 3.48 20.52
CA ASN A 38 1.80 4.83 20.65
C ASN A 38 2.12 5.71 19.43
N ILE A 39 3.31 5.56 18.86
CA ILE A 39 3.72 6.26 17.65
C ILE A 39 2.85 5.79 16.47
N ASP A 40 2.69 4.49 16.28
CA ASP A 40 1.85 3.90 15.24
C ASP A 40 0.39 4.33 15.39
N LEU A 41 -0.12 4.38 16.60
CA LEU A 41 -1.47 4.83 16.89
C LEU A 41 -1.66 6.31 16.51
N THR A 42 -0.68 7.15 16.81
CA THR A 42 -0.69 8.57 16.45
C THR A 42 -0.71 8.75 14.93
N PHE A 43 0.14 8.02 14.20
CA PHE A 43 0.12 8.05 12.74
C PHE A 43 -1.21 7.56 12.16
N ASN A 44 -1.78 6.48 12.71
CA ASN A 44 -3.08 5.98 12.27
C ASN A 44 -4.20 7.01 12.46
N ILE A 45 -4.21 7.74 13.56
CA ILE A 45 -5.19 8.82 13.80
C ILE A 45 -5.03 9.92 12.75
N ILE A 46 -3.81 10.36 12.48
CA ILE A 46 -3.53 11.40 11.46
C ILE A 46 -4.04 10.94 10.09
N TYR A 47 -3.74 9.70 9.69
CA TYR A 47 -4.19 9.13 8.42
C TYR A 47 -5.71 8.94 8.36
N THR A 48 -6.34 8.62 9.46
CA THR A 48 -7.79 8.52 9.54
C THR A 48 -8.44 9.87 9.29
N ILE A 49 -7.93 10.92 9.92
CA ILE A 49 -8.40 12.29 9.72
C ILE A 49 -8.22 12.70 8.25
N GLU A 50 -7.05 12.43 7.66
CA GLU A 50 -6.78 12.69 6.24
C GLU A 50 -7.78 11.97 5.33
N MET A 51 -8.03 10.68 5.58
CA MET A 51 -8.99 9.88 4.83
C MET A 51 -10.40 10.46 4.92
N PHE A 52 -10.86 10.83 6.11
CA PHE A 52 -12.17 11.45 6.28
C PHE A 52 -12.28 12.78 5.54
N LEU A 53 -11.26 13.63 5.61
CA LEU A 53 -11.23 14.89 4.86
C LEU A 53 -11.33 14.65 3.35
N ARG A 54 -10.67 13.63 2.83
CA ARG A 54 -10.77 13.25 1.41
C ARG A 54 -12.15 12.69 1.06
N ILE A 55 -12.73 11.87 1.92
CA ILE A 55 -14.09 11.34 1.75
C ILE A 55 -15.10 12.48 1.70
N PHE A 56 -15.01 13.44 2.61
CA PHE A 56 -15.90 14.61 2.61
C PHE A 56 -15.70 15.51 1.39
N SER A 57 -14.46 15.61 0.89
CA SER A 57 -14.13 16.45 -0.28
C SER A 57 -14.58 15.83 -1.60
N LEU A 58 -14.46 14.51 -1.76
CA LEU A 58 -14.70 13.79 -3.02
C LEU A 58 -16.05 13.07 -3.07
N GLY A 59 -16.71 12.88 -1.91
CA GLY A 59 -17.87 11.99 -1.75
C GLY A 59 -17.46 10.51 -1.70
N PHE A 60 -18.13 9.73 -0.85
CA PHE A 60 -17.72 8.33 -0.59
C PHE A 60 -17.94 7.40 -1.80
N ILE A 61 -19.17 7.33 -2.31
CA ILE A 61 -19.55 6.41 -3.41
C ILE A 61 -20.23 7.14 -4.55
N PHE A 62 -21.00 8.20 -4.26
CA PHE A 62 -21.82 8.91 -5.22
C PHE A 62 -21.06 10.11 -5.83
N GLY A 63 -20.85 10.08 -7.14
CA GLY A 63 -20.25 11.17 -7.90
C GLY A 63 -19.28 10.71 -8.99
N PRO A 64 -18.95 11.57 -9.96
CA PRO A 64 -18.01 11.26 -11.04
C PRO A 64 -16.58 11.05 -10.53
N SER A 65 -16.22 11.65 -9.40
CA SER A 65 -14.91 11.58 -8.75
C SER A 65 -14.96 10.91 -7.38
N ALA A 66 -15.88 9.95 -7.18
CA ALA A 66 -16.07 9.29 -5.88
C ALA A 66 -14.78 8.67 -5.36
N TYR A 67 -14.56 8.75 -4.03
CA TYR A 67 -13.39 8.25 -3.33
C TYR A 67 -13.07 6.78 -3.69
N MET A 68 -14.06 5.91 -3.70
CA MET A 68 -13.90 4.48 -4.00
C MET A 68 -13.60 4.18 -5.48
N LYS A 69 -13.76 5.12 -6.40
CA LYS A 69 -13.38 4.92 -7.81
C LYS A 69 -11.89 5.08 -8.06
N SER A 70 -11.17 5.69 -7.15
CA SER A 70 -9.72 5.85 -7.25
C SER A 70 -9.00 4.71 -6.56
N MET A 71 -8.19 3.94 -7.30
CA MET A 71 -7.33 2.87 -6.77
C MET A 71 -6.47 3.36 -5.60
N TRP A 72 -5.99 4.60 -5.67
CA TRP A 72 -5.15 5.22 -4.65
C TRP A 72 -5.90 5.47 -3.35
N CYS A 73 -7.15 5.91 -3.45
CA CYS A 73 -8.00 6.11 -2.28
C CYS A 73 -8.43 4.77 -1.65
N GLN A 74 -8.61 3.72 -2.47
CA GLN A 74 -8.85 2.37 -1.97
C GLN A 74 -7.66 1.86 -1.15
N LEU A 75 -6.42 2.10 -1.60
CA LEU A 75 -5.22 1.74 -0.84
C LEU A 75 -5.19 2.45 0.53
N ASP A 76 -5.52 3.74 0.57
CA ASP A 76 -5.61 4.48 1.83
C ASP A 76 -6.65 3.86 2.77
N PHE A 77 -7.81 3.50 2.24
CA PHE A 77 -8.89 2.85 3.00
C PHE A 77 -8.46 1.49 3.55
N ILE A 78 -7.84 0.65 2.71
CA ILE A 78 -7.34 -0.68 3.11
C ILE A 78 -6.30 -0.53 4.22
N CYS A 79 -5.34 0.39 4.06
CA CYS A 79 -4.30 0.61 5.06
C CYS A 79 -4.85 1.06 6.42
N VAL A 80 -5.85 1.95 6.45
CA VAL A 80 -6.49 2.38 7.70
C VAL A 80 -7.28 1.23 8.31
N THR A 81 -8.09 0.53 7.52
CA THR A 81 -8.93 -0.56 8.00
C THR A 81 -8.09 -1.71 8.58
N THR A 82 -7.04 -2.12 7.89
CA THR A 82 -6.13 -3.19 8.38
C THR A 82 -5.41 -2.79 9.65
N ALA A 83 -5.03 -1.52 9.80
CA ALA A 83 -4.41 -1.02 11.02
C ALA A 83 -5.37 -1.08 12.24
N TYR A 84 -6.63 -0.72 12.04
CA TYR A 84 -7.64 -0.85 13.10
C TYR A 84 -7.98 -2.30 13.43
N LEU A 85 -8.07 -3.18 12.43
CA LEU A 85 -8.27 -4.62 12.65
C LEU A 85 -7.11 -5.23 13.47
N GLU A 86 -5.88 -4.80 13.21
CA GLU A 86 -4.71 -5.22 13.98
C GLU A 86 -4.80 -4.78 15.46
N LEU A 87 -5.25 -3.54 15.72
CA LEU A 87 -5.46 -3.03 17.07
C LEU A 87 -6.58 -3.77 17.82
N MET A 88 -7.66 -4.13 17.11
CA MET A 88 -8.79 -4.84 17.72
C MET A 88 -8.53 -6.35 17.91
N GLY A 89 -7.68 -6.93 17.07
CA GLY A 89 -7.39 -8.37 17.06
C GLY A 89 -6.52 -8.87 18.20
N GLY A 90 -6.05 -8.02 19.09
CA GLY A 90 -5.45 -8.39 20.39
C GLY A 90 -4.29 -9.40 20.35
N GLY A 91 -3.45 -9.40 19.30
CA GLY A 91 -2.22 -10.21 19.30
C GLY A 91 -2.41 -11.72 19.11
N GLY A 92 -3.59 -12.19 18.75
CA GLY A 92 -3.84 -13.60 18.45
C GLY A 92 -3.15 -14.07 17.18
N THR A 93 -2.56 -15.25 17.20
CA THR A 93 -1.75 -15.89 16.15
C THR A 93 -2.41 -16.03 14.78
N SER A 94 -3.72 -15.85 14.70
CA SER A 94 -4.51 -15.96 13.46
C SER A 94 -4.39 -14.73 12.55
N LEU A 95 -3.92 -13.59 13.04
CA LEU A 95 -3.86 -12.32 12.31
C LEU A 95 -2.45 -11.93 11.84
N GLY A 96 -1.49 -12.86 11.88
CA GLY A 96 -0.12 -12.62 11.39
C GLY A 96 -0.07 -12.09 9.94
N GLY A 97 -1.05 -12.47 9.11
CA GLY A 97 -1.20 -11.95 7.77
C GLY A 97 -1.54 -10.45 7.73
N LEU A 98 -2.26 -9.92 8.72
CA LEU A 98 -2.59 -8.49 8.77
C LEU A 98 -1.36 -7.63 9.05
N ARG A 99 -0.36 -8.15 9.78
CA ARG A 99 0.92 -7.48 10.01
C ARG A 99 1.66 -7.23 8.69
N ALA A 100 1.53 -8.13 7.71
CA ALA A 100 2.14 -7.96 6.39
C ALA A 100 1.55 -6.74 5.65
N PHE A 101 0.30 -6.37 5.88
CA PHE A 101 -0.30 -5.18 5.28
C PHE A 101 0.31 -3.86 5.80
N ARG A 102 1.03 -3.90 6.94
CA ARG A 102 1.80 -2.76 7.43
C ARG A 102 2.83 -2.29 6.40
N VAL A 103 3.39 -3.22 5.60
CA VAL A 103 4.33 -2.92 4.50
C VAL A 103 3.66 -2.10 3.40
N LEU A 104 2.34 -2.08 3.30
CA LEU A 104 1.62 -1.25 2.32
C LEU A 104 1.51 0.23 2.75
N ARG A 105 1.81 0.56 4.00
CA ARG A 105 1.75 1.95 4.49
C ARG A 105 2.65 2.90 3.68
N PRO A 106 3.90 2.55 3.34
CA PRO A 106 4.73 3.37 2.45
C PRO A 106 4.15 3.63 1.07
N LEU A 107 3.28 2.77 0.54
CA LEU A 107 2.63 2.99 -0.76
C LEU A 107 1.74 4.23 -0.79
N ARG A 108 1.31 4.73 0.37
CA ARG A 108 0.61 6.00 0.48
C ARG A 108 1.45 7.18 -0.03
N PHE A 109 2.78 7.09 0.10
CA PHE A 109 3.69 8.10 -0.41
C PHE A 109 3.50 8.34 -1.92
N VAL A 110 3.23 7.26 -2.66
CA VAL A 110 2.95 7.33 -4.10
C VAL A 110 1.68 8.12 -4.39
N ASN A 111 0.65 7.99 -3.55
CA ASN A 111 -0.61 8.72 -3.74
C ASN A 111 -0.45 10.24 -3.59
N ASN A 112 0.44 10.67 -2.71
CA ASN A 112 0.62 12.08 -2.38
C ASN A 112 1.62 12.80 -3.31
N ILE A 113 2.43 12.06 -4.09
CA ILE A 113 3.34 12.63 -5.08
C ILE A 113 2.78 12.41 -6.49
N GLN A 114 2.34 13.49 -7.13
CA GLN A 114 1.73 13.42 -8.47
C GLN A 114 2.65 12.79 -9.51
N GLY A 115 3.97 13.05 -9.45
CA GLY A 115 4.95 12.46 -10.36
C GLY A 115 5.02 10.93 -10.22
N LEU A 116 5.11 10.41 -8.99
CA LEU A 116 5.12 8.97 -8.74
C LEU A 116 3.81 8.31 -9.13
N LYS A 117 2.69 8.97 -8.84
CA LYS A 117 1.37 8.50 -9.24
C LYS A 117 1.26 8.32 -10.75
N SER A 118 1.76 9.26 -11.54
CA SER A 118 1.78 9.18 -13.00
C SER A 118 2.63 8.03 -13.51
N ILE A 119 3.83 7.82 -12.94
CA ILE A 119 4.73 6.73 -13.29
C ILE A 119 4.06 5.38 -13.01
N VAL A 120 3.54 5.18 -11.80
CA VAL A 120 2.87 3.92 -11.44
C VAL A 120 1.65 3.66 -12.30
N GLN A 121 0.84 4.69 -12.61
CA GLN A 121 -0.29 4.53 -13.54
C GLN A 121 0.16 4.12 -14.95
N SER A 122 1.27 4.64 -15.43
CA SER A 122 1.84 4.25 -16.73
C SER A 122 2.30 2.80 -16.74
N ILE A 123 2.95 2.36 -15.66
CA ILE A 123 3.35 0.95 -15.47
C ILE A 123 2.10 0.06 -15.45
N MET A 124 1.09 0.41 -14.67
CA MET A 124 -0.14 -0.38 -14.58
C MET A 124 -0.88 -0.48 -15.91
N LYS A 125 -0.84 0.56 -16.74
CA LYS A 125 -1.38 0.53 -18.11
C LYS A 125 -0.54 -0.32 -19.07
N ALA A 126 0.76 -0.46 -18.82
CA ALA A 126 1.64 -1.29 -19.65
C ALA A 126 1.48 -2.80 -19.36
N ILE A 127 1.13 -3.19 -18.12
CA ILE A 127 0.97 -4.60 -17.72
C ILE A 127 0.05 -5.39 -18.66
N PRO A 128 -1.19 -4.93 -18.97
CA PRO A 128 -2.07 -5.69 -19.86
C PRO A 128 -1.52 -5.83 -21.28
N VAL A 129 -0.73 -4.87 -21.76
CA VAL A 129 -0.07 -4.95 -23.07
C VAL A 129 1.04 -6.00 -23.06
N LEU A 130 1.76 -6.15 -21.96
CA LEU A 130 2.84 -7.12 -21.80
C LEU A 130 2.35 -8.54 -21.49
N LYS A 131 1.08 -8.70 -21.12
CA LYS A 131 0.50 -9.98 -20.69
C LYS A 131 0.76 -11.10 -21.71
N ASP A 132 0.52 -10.83 -22.97
CA ASP A 132 0.66 -11.84 -24.03
C ASP A 132 2.13 -12.24 -24.23
N THR A 133 3.03 -11.27 -24.17
CA THR A 133 4.48 -11.51 -24.24
C THR A 133 4.97 -12.34 -23.05
N ILE A 134 4.51 -12.03 -21.85
CA ILE A 134 4.86 -12.78 -20.64
C ILE A 134 4.34 -14.22 -20.72
N LEU A 135 3.13 -14.42 -21.24
CA LEU A 135 2.54 -15.75 -21.41
C LEU A 135 3.35 -16.60 -22.37
N VAL A 136 3.75 -16.05 -23.52
CA VAL A 136 4.61 -16.73 -24.51
C VAL A 136 5.97 -17.06 -23.90
N LEU A 137 6.58 -16.10 -23.19
CA LEU A 137 7.86 -16.30 -22.52
C LEU A 137 7.78 -17.42 -21.48
N PHE A 138 6.74 -17.43 -20.66
CA PHE A 138 6.48 -18.48 -19.67
C PHE A 138 6.34 -19.86 -20.33
N PHE A 139 5.63 -19.93 -21.46
CA PHE A 139 5.49 -21.18 -22.23
C PHE A 139 6.84 -21.71 -22.73
N PHE A 140 7.69 -20.83 -23.28
CA PHE A 140 9.04 -21.23 -23.68
C PHE A 140 9.88 -21.70 -22.49
N PHE A 141 9.85 -21.00 -21.36
CA PHE A 141 10.56 -21.45 -20.16
C PHE A 141 10.09 -22.83 -19.69
N LEU A 142 8.80 -23.11 -19.77
CA LEU A 142 8.23 -24.39 -19.38
C LEU A 142 8.74 -25.52 -20.32
N ILE A 143 8.77 -25.28 -21.62
CA ILE A 143 9.30 -26.25 -22.59
C ILE A 143 10.79 -26.52 -22.31
N PHE A 144 11.59 -25.47 -22.14
CA PHE A 144 13.01 -25.65 -21.87
C PHE A 144 13.26 -26.30 -20.51
N ALA A 145 12.45 -26.02 -19.49
CA ALA A 145 12.54 -26.66 -18.19
C ALA A 145 12.25 -28.16 -18.28
N ILE A 146 11.18 -28.56 -19.00
CA ILE A 146 10.84 -29.98 -19.23
C ILE A 146 11.93 -30.69 -20.05
N GLY A 147 12.41 -30.03 -21.13
CA GLY A 147 13.48 -30.54 -21.93
C GLY A 147 14.77 -30.76 -21.15
N GLY A 148 15.15 -29.75 -20.33
CA GLY A 148 16.32 -29.85 -19.45
C GLY A 148 16.18 -30.94 -18.40
N LEU A 149 15.01 -31.07 -17.80
CA LEU A 149 14.74 -32.12 -16.83
C LEU A 149 14.92 -33.51 -17.45
N ASN A 150 14.36 -33.75 -18.65
CA ASN A 150 14.50 -35.03 -19.36
C ASN A 150 15.93 -35.30 -19.80
N LEU A 151 16.70 -34.25 -20.13
CA LEU A 151 18.08 -34.44 -20.62
C LEU A 151 19.06 -34.73 -19.47
N PHE A 152 18.82 -34.15 -18.29
CA PHE A 152 19.77 -34.27 -17.14
C PHE A 152 19.31 -35.26 -16.07
N MET A 153 18.06 -35.70 -16.06
CA MET A 153 17.54 -36.74 -15.15
C MET A 153 17.36 -38.12 -15.82
N GLY A 154 17.66 -38.25 -17.14
CA GLY A 154 17.56 -39.49 -17.89
C GLY A 154 18.63 -40.51 -17.56
#